data_b249dcfa2c2c1183aa23a9eaf6235718
#
_entry.id   b249dcfa2c2c1183aa23a9eaf6235718
#
_cell.length_a   1.000
_cell.length_b   1.000
_cell.length_c   1.000
_cell.angle_alpha   90.00
_cell.angle_beta   90.00
_cell.angle_gamma   90.00
#
_symmetry.space_group_name_H-M   'P 1'
#
loop_
_entity.id
_entity.type
_entity.pdbx_description
1 polymer ?
#
loop_
_entity_poly.entity_id
_entity_poly.type
_entity_poly.pdbx_seq_one_letter_code
_entity_poly.pdbx_strand_id
1 'polypeptide(L)' 'MKYVILRVVYKFSDGSLRTIKYDENHVTEENACNDVAQFKKNLKDKLNQSLQILGVTVSSINLTYEERDGRQ' A
#
# COMPACT_ATOMS: atom_id res chain seq x y z
N MET A 1 8.25 -13.59 4.25
CA MET A 1 7.89 -12.19 4.17
C MET A 1 8.05 -11.56 5.53
N LYS A 2 8.64 -10.39 5.57
CA LYS A 2 9.10 -9.79 6.82
C LYS A 2 8.17 -8.72 7.37
N TYR A 3 7.46 -8.01 6.50
CA TYR A 3 6.58 -6.92 6.90
C TYR A 3 5.16 -7.22 6.50
N VAL A 4 4.22 -6.88 7.37
CA VAL A 4 2.78 -7.01 7.11
C VAL A 4 2.20 -5.62 7.10
N ILE A 5 1.53 -5.29 6.01
CA ILE A 5 0.89 -3.98 5.86
C ILE A 5 -0.49 -4.04 6.51
N LEU A 6 -0.74 -3.11 7.42
CA LEU A 6 -1.98 -3.06 8.18
C LEU A 6 -2.96 -2.05 7.60
N ARG A 7 -2.44 -0.94 7.09
CA ARG A 7 -3.27 0.14 6.56
C ARG A 7 -2.50 0.90 5.51
N VAL A 8 -3.20 1.35 4.48
CA VAL A 8 -2.65 2.23 3.46
C VAL A 8 -3.56 3.44 3.33
N VAL A 9 -2.98 4.64 3.38
CA VAL A 9 -3.71 5.89 3.17
C VAL A 9 -3.16 6.53 1.91
N TYR A 10 -4.02 6.74 0.92
CA TYR A 10 -3.67 7.42 -0.32
C TYR A 10 -4.14 8.85 -0.27
N LYS A 11 -3.28 9.76 -0.71
CA LYS A 11 -3.68 11.14 -1.00
C LYS A 11 -3.59 11.36 -2.49
N PHE A 12 -4.65 11.86 -3.07
CA PHE A 12 -4.73 12.07 -4.52
C PHE A 12 -4.45 13.52 -4.89
N SER A 13 -4.17 13.74 -6.16
CA SER A 13 -3.84 15.08 -6.67
C SER A 13 -4.97 16.10 -6.52
N ASP A 14 -6.21 15.62 -6.38
CA ASP A 14 -7.37 16.49 -6.15
C ASP A 14 -7.60 16.80 -4.66
N GLY A 15 -6.72 16.32 -3.79
CA GLY A 15 -6.83 16.54 -2.34
C GLY A 15 -7.64 15.51 -1.59
N SER A 16 -8.28 14.57 -2.29
CA SER A 16 -9.06 13.53 -1.61
C SER A 16 -8.14 12.48 -0.98
N LEU A 17 -8.69 11.77 -0.01
CA LEU A 17 -7.98 10.70 0.71
C LEU A 17 -8.79 9.41 0.61
N ARG A 18 -8.08 8.30 0.61
CA ARG A 18 -8.70 6.99 0.70
C ARG A 18 -7.87 6.11 1.62
N THR A 19 -8.54 5.35 2.47
CA THR A 19 -7.89 4.43 3.40
C THR A 19 -8.30 3.01 3.07
N ILE A 20 -7.31 2.11 3.02
CA ILE A 20 -7.55 0.69 2.88
C ILE A 20 -6.97 0.02 4.13
N LYS A 21 -7.78 -0.81 4.78
CA LYS A 21 -7.36 -1.60 5.93
C LYS A 21 -7.24 -3.05 5.51
N TYR A 22 -6.19 -3.71 5.98
CA TYR A 22 -5.98 -5.13 5.73
C TYR A 22 -6.19 -5.90 7.02
N ASP A 23 -6.61 -7.14 6.88
CA ASP A 23 -6.76 -8.06 8.00
C ASP A 23 -5.37 -8.59 8.38
N GLU A 24 -4.85 -8.16 9.52
CA GLU A 24 -3.53 -8.56 10.00
C GLU A 24 -3.45 -10.05 10.36
N ASN A 25 -4.60 -10.68 10.53
CA ASN A 25 -4.68 -12.11 10.83
C ASN A 25 -4.76 -12.97 9.57
N HIS A 26 -4.89 -12.33 8.41
CA HIS A 26 -4.97 -13.02 7.13
C HIS A 26 -3.89 -12.45 6.20
N VAL A 27 -2.69 -12.99 6.33
CA VAL A 27 -1.52 -12.49 5.60
C VAL A 27 -1.44 -13.18 4.23
N THR A 28 -1.41 -12.36 3.18
CA THR A 28 -1.29 -12.81 1.81
C THR A 28 -0.23 -11.99 1.10
N GLU A 29 0.01 -12.28 -0.17
CA GLU A 29 0.94 -11.50 -0.98
C GLU A 29 0.45 -10.05 -1.18
N GLU A 30 -0.83 -9.80 -0.94
CA GLU A 30 -1.40 -8.47 -1.10
C GLU A 30 -1.03 -7.53 0.05
N ASN A 31 -0.79 -8.08 1.23
CA ASN A 31 -0.50 -7.25 2.40
C ASN A 31 0.79 -7.64 3.11
N ALA A 32 1.67 -8.37 2.44
CA ALA A 32 2.96 -8.75 3.00
C ALA A 32 4.07 -8.49 2.00
N CYS A 33 5.24 -8.11 2.50
CA CYS A 33 6.38 -7.81 1.63
C CYS A 33 7.70 -7.95 2.39
N ASN A 34 8.79 -8.01 1.65
CA ASN A 34 10.14 -8.00 2.22
C ASN A 34 10.77 -6.60 2.18
N ASP A 35 10.25 -5.73 1.33
CA ASP A 35 10.78 -4.37 1.14
C ASP A 35 9.61 -3.39 1.08
N VAL A 36 9.42 -2.63 2.14
CA VAL A 36 8.32 -1.69 2.27
C VAL A 36 8.41 -0.58 1.23
N ALA A 37 9.61 -0.08 0.94
CA ALA A 37 9.78 0.97 -0.05
C ALA A 37 9.38 0.49 -1.44
N GLN A 38 9.76 -0.72 -1.79
CA GLN A 38 9.40 -1.31 -3.07
C GLN A 38 7.90 -1.58 -3.16
N PHE A 39 7.31 -2.05 -2.07
CA PHE A 39 5.86 -2.26 -1.98
C PHE A 39 5.11 -0.96 -2.25
N LYS A 40 5.55 0.12 -1.61
CA LYS A 40 4.94 1.44 -1.76
C LYS A 40 5.04 1.93 -3.20
N LYS A 41 6.21 1.77 -3.82
CA LYS A 41 6.43 2.20 -5.21
C LYS A 41 5.55 1.42 -6.17
N ASN A 42 5.49 0.11 -6.03
CA ASN A 42 4.68 -0.74 -6.89
C ASN A 42 3.20 -0.41 -6.77
N LEU A 43 2.75 -0.14 -5.55
CA LEU A 43 1.37 0.22 -5.29
C LEU A 43 1.02 1.56 -5.93
N LYS A 44 1.92 2.53 -5.81
CA LYS A 44 1.72 3.85 -6.42
C LYS A 44 1.64 3.76 -7.94
N ASP A 45 2.54 3.00 -8.55
CA ASP A 45 2.56 2.82 -10.00
C ASP A 45 1.27 2.16 -10.50
N LYS A 46 0.84 1.12 -9.79
CA LYS A 46 -0.38 0.40 -10.14
C LYS A 46 -1.60 1.30 -10.05
N LEU A 47 -1.69 2.10 -8.99
CA LEU A 47 -2.80 3.02 -8.82
C LEU A 47 -2.80 4.12 -9.88
N ASN A 48 -1.64 4.68 -10.20
CA ASN A 48 -1.54 5.71 -11.23
C ASN A 48 -1.98 5.18 -12.60
N GLN A 49 -1.65 3.93 -12.91
CA GLN A 49 -2.14 3.31 -14.14
C GLN A 49 -3.66 3.21 -14.16
N SER A 50 -4.25 2.80 -13.04
CA SER A 50 -5.70 2.66 -12.94
C SER A 50 -6.43 4.00 -13.00
N LEU A 51 -5.80 5.06 -12.49
CA LEU A 51 -6.41 6.38 -12.41
C LEU A 51 -6.15 7.26 -13.64
N GLN A 52 -5.34 6.78 -14.57
CA GLN A 52 -4.94 7.55 -15.73
C GLN A 52 -6.12 8.12 -16.50
N ILE A 53 -7.18 7.34 -16.66
CA ILE A 53 -8.39 7.74 -17.39
C ILE A 53 -9.09 8.89 -16.69
N LEU A 54 -9.00 8.95 -15.36
CA LEU A 54 -9.68 9.98 -14.57
C LEU A 54 -8.88 11.28 -14.45
N GLY A 55 -7.65 11.29 -14.93
CA GLY A 55 -6.79 12.46 -14.83
C GLY A 55 -6.33 12.78 -13.41
N VAL A 56 -6.45 11.82 -12.50
CA VAL A 56 -6.07 11.96 -11.10
C VAL A 56 -4.87 11.07 -10.83
N THR A 57 -3.92 11.54 -10.04
CA THR A 57 -2.76 10.75 -9.66
C THR A 57 -2.63 10.67 -8.14
N VAL A 58 -1.89 9.68 -7.68
CA VAL A 58 -1.57 9.53 -6.27
C VAL A 58 -0.41 10.46 -5.95
N SER A 59 -0.63 11.43 -5.05
CA SER A 59 0.43 12.36 -4.65
C SER A 59 1.26 11.83 -3.50
N SER A 60 0.67 11.02 -2.60
CA SER A 60 1.43 10.39 -1.53
C SER A 60 0.74 9.12 -1.05
N ILE A 61 1.52 8.23 -0.45
CA ILE A 61 1.04 7.00 0.15
C ILE A 61 1.70 6.88 1.52
N ASN A 62 0.89 6.65 2.54
CA ASN A 62 1.36 6.37 3.89
C ASN A 62 0.97 4.94 4.25
N LEU A 63 1.95 4.17 4.71
CA LEU A 63 1.74 2.79 5.10
C LEU A 63 1.86 2.67 6.61
N THR A 64 0.93 1.93 7.20
CA THR A 64 1.07 1.43 8.57
C THR A 64 1.38 -0.04 8.45
N TYR A 65 2.50 -0.47 9.01
CA TYR A 65 2.96 -1.84 8.88
C TYR A 65 3.66 -2.27 10.15
N GLU A 66 3.85 -3.58 10.29
CA GLU A 66 4.66 -4.12 11.38
C GLU A 66 5.64 -5.14 10.83
N GLU A 67 6.79 -5.24 11.48
CA GLU A 67 7.79 -6.23 11.15
C GLU A 67 7.44 -7.52 11.85
N ARG A 68 7.46 -8.62 11.11
CA ARG A 68 7.25 -9.95 11.65
C ARG A 68 8.38 -10.86 11.21
N ASP A 69 8.80 -11.74 12.12
CA ASP A 69 9.77 -12.74 11.79
C ASP A 69 9.11 -13.77 10.88
N GLY A 70 9.66 -13.91 9.67
CA GLY A 70 9.12 -14.83 8.69
C GLY A 70 9.39 -16.31 8.98
N ARG A 71 10.18 -16.61 9.98
CA ARG A 71 10.40 -17.98 10.38
C ARG A 71 9.19 -18.46 11.17
N GLN A 72 8.70 -19.53 10.84
CA GLN A 72 7.54 -20.07 11.57
C GLN A 72 7.62 -21.57 11.61
#